data_1e13034902658aaf30718de98d72b13d
#
_entry.id   1e13034902658aaf30718de98d72b13d
#
_cell.length_a   1.000
_cell.length_b   1.000
_cell.length_c   1.000
_cell.angle_alpha   90.00
_cell.angle_beta   90.00
_cell.angle_gamma   90.00
#
_symmetry.space_group_name_H-M   'P 1'
#
loop_
_entity.id
_entity.type
_entity.pdbx_description
1 polymer ?
#
loop_
_entity_poly.entity_id
_entity_poly.type
_entity_poly.pdbx_seq_one_letter_code
_entity_poly.pdbx_strand_id
1 'polypeptide(L)' 'MFYVVDQWGQYINEFETRDEAEWYCEKWNSKFRFSEWTKPKAHVEEAE' A
#
# COMPACT_ATOMS: atom_id res chain seq x y z
N MET A 1 -14.32 -3.21 -1.60
CA MET A 1 -13.41 -2.16 -1.17
C MET A 1 -12.02 -2.72 -0.93
N PHE A 2 -11.02 -2.02 -1.38
CA PHE A 2 -9.63 -2.48 -1.27
C PHE A 2 -8.84 -1.50 -0.44
N TYR A 3 -8.13 -2.01 0.56
CA TYR A 3 -7.34 -1.17 1.45
C TYR A 3 -5.86 -1.31 1.12
N VAL A 4 -5.15 -0.19 1.23
CA VAL A 4 -3.69 -0.21 1.17
C VAL A 4 -3.19 -0.07 2.59
N VAL A 5 -2.42 -1.05 3.03
CA VAL A 5 -1.87 -1.06 4.38
C VAL A 5 -0.36 -1.26 4.31
N ASP A 6 0.34 -0.82 5.33
CA ASP A 6 1.78 -0.95 5.36
C ASP A 6 2.18 -2.30 5.97
N GLN A 7 3.49 -2.50 6.10
CA GLN A 7 4.00 -3.79 6.59
C GLN A 7 3.67 -4.04 8.05
N TRP A 8 3.27 -3.00 8.77
CA TRP A 8 2.85 -3.14 10.17
C TRP A 8 1.33 -3.24 10.30
N GLY A 9 0.64 -3.29 9.19
CA GLY A 9 -0.81 -3.42 9.20
C GLY A 9 -1.56 -2.12 9.41
N GLN A 10 -0.87 -0.99 9.29
CA GLN A 10 -1.50 0.30 9.47
C GLN A 10 -2.19 0.76 8.19
N TYR A 11 -3.37 1.31 8.35
CA TYR A 11 -4.16 1.81 7.23
C TYR A 11 -3.45 3.01 6.58
N ILE A 12 -3.37 2.96 5.25
CA ILE A 12 -2.84 4.08 4.47
C ILE A 12 -3.95 4.75 3.68
N ASN A 13 -4.69 3.97 2.89
CA ASN A 13 -5.76 4.51 2.06
C ASN A 13 -6.67 3.38 1.61
N GLU A 14 -7.77 3.73 0.94
CA GLU A 14 -8.70 2.74 0.44
C GLU A 14 -9.23 3.15 -0.93
N PHE A 15 -9.62 2.19 -1.72
CA PHE A 15 -10.10 2.41 -3.08
C PHE A 15 -11.23 1.45 -3.41
N GLU A 16 -12.05 1.82 -4.37
CA GLU A 16 -13.15 0.98 -4.79
C GLU A 16 -12.71 -0.17 -5.70
N THR A 17 -11.61 0.01 -6.42
CA THR A 17 -11.12 -1.00 -7.34
C THR A 17 -9.72 -1.45 -6.93
N ARG A 18 -9.41 -2.70 -7.26
CA ARG A 18 -8.09 -3.24 -6.98
C ARG A 18 -7.01 -2.53 -7.79
N ASP A 19 -7.31 -2.20 -9.04
CA ASP A 19 -6.34 -1.55 -9.90
C ASP A 19 -5.84 -0.23 -9.30
N GLU A 20 -6.77 0.55 -8.78
CA GLU A 20 -6.40 1.80 -8.14
C GLU A 20 -5.58 1.58 -6.88
N ALA A 21 -5.98 0.59 -6.09
CA ALA A 21 -5.26 0.28 -4.86
C ALA A 21 -3.84 -0.18 -5.17
N GLU A 22 -3.68 -1.01 -6.16
CA GLU A 22 -2.36 -1.52 -6.54
C GLU A 22 -1.49 -0.41 -7.11
N TRP A 23 -2.08 0.48 -7.89
CA TRP A 23 -1.37 1.62 -8.42
C TRP A 23 -0.83 2.50 -7.29
N TYR A 24 -1.69 2.78 -6.32
CA TYR A 24 -1.29 3.58 -5.17
C TYR A 24 -0.20 2.90 -4.36
N CYS A 25 -0.36 1.61 -4.16
CA CYS A 25 0.61 0.80 -3.42
C CYS A 25 1.98 0.86 -4.07
N GLU A 26 2.02 0.75 -5.38
CA GLU A 26 3.27 0.82 -6.13
C GLU A 26 3.92 2.20 -5.99
N LYS A 27 3.12 3.25 -6.06
CA LYS A 27 3.62 4.60 -5.88
C LYS A 27 4.17 4.80 -4.49
N TRP A 28 3.45 4.29 -3.50
CA TRP A 28 3.89 4.40 -2.11
C TRP A 28 5.24 3.71 -1.91
N ASN A 29 5.38 2.51 -2.43
CA ASN A 29 6.61 1.74 -2.27
C ASN A 29 7.77 2.42 -2.99
N SER A 30 7.51 3.07 -4.11
CA SER A 30 8.55 3.78 -4.86
C SER A 30 9.16 4.92 -4.10
N LYS A 31 8.38 5.58 -3.25
CA LYS A 31 8.87 6.72 -2.48
C LYS A 31 9.99 6.34 -1.52
N PHE A 32 10.02 5.09 -1.11
CA PHE A 32 10.93 4.65 -0.06
C PHE A 32 12.00 3.70 -0.54
N ARG A 33 12.23 3.67 -1.84
CA ARG A 33 13.15 2.69 -2.41
C ARG A 33 14.60 2.88 -1.98
N PHE A 34 14.92 4.05 -1.43
CA PHE A 34 16.28 4.31 -0.96
C PHE A 34 16.48 4.00 0.52
N SER A 35 15.41 3.66 1.22
CA SER A 35 15.46 3.37 2.65
C SER A 35 15.32 1.88 2.87
N GLU A 36 16.44 1.18 2.80
CA GLU A 36 16.40 -0.28 2.82
C GLU A 36 15.89 -0.88 4.12
N TRP A 37 16.20 -0.27 5.23
CA TRP A 37 15.85 -0.86 6.53
C TRP A 37 14.56 -0.33 7.12
N THR A 38 14.19 0.89 6.79
CA THR A 38 12.94 1.45 7.29
C THR A 38 11.89 1.53 6.22
N LYS A 39 12.14 0.90 5.11
CA LYS A 39 11.28 0.94 3.95
C LYS A 39 9.93 0.29 4.24
N PRO A 40 8.86 1.07 4.34
CA PRO A 40 7.53 0.47 4.51
C PRO A 40 7.12 -0.18 3.20
N LYS A 41 6.60 -1.38 3.31
CA LYS A 41 6.12 -2.11 2.15
C LYS A 41 4.62 -2.20 2.24
N ALA A 42 3.94 -1.42 1.41
CA ALA A 42 2.48 -1.46 1.39
C ALA A 42 2.00 -2.62 0.56
N HIS A 43 0.82 -3.10 0.89
CA HIS A 43 0.16 -4.13 0.11
C HIS A 43 -1.34 -3.88 0.13
N VAL A 44 -2.04 -4.53 -0.79
CA VAL A 44 -3.48 -4.37 -0.94
C VAL A 44 -4.17 -5.49 -0.17
N GLU A 45 -5.17 -5.11 0.63
CA GLU A 45 -6.03 -6.07 1.31
C GLU A 45 -7.46 -5.84 0.87
N GLU A 46 -8.14 -6.91 0.56
CA GLU A 46 -9.53 -6.84 0.14
C GLU A 46 -10.44 -6.91 1.34
N ALA A 47 -11.39 -5.98 1.41
CA ALA A 47 -12.41 -5.98 2.45
C ALA A 47 -13.78 -6.13 1.80
N GLU A 48 -14.62 -6.87 2.42
CA GLU A 48 -15.97 -7.08 1.90
C GLU A 48 -16.90 -5.94 2.28
#